data_26a2794db180c11bee3a06ff1e418567
#
_entry.id   26a2794db180c11bee3a06ff1e418567
#
_cell.length_a   1.000
_cell.length_b   1.000
_cell.length_c   1.000
_cell.angle_alpha   90.00
_cell.angle_beta   90.00
_cell.angle_gamma   90.00
#
_symmetry.space_group_name_H-M   'P 1'
#
loop_
_entity.id
_entity.type
_entity.pdbx_description
1 polymer ?
#
loop_
_entity_poly.entity_id
_entity_poly.type
_entity_poly.pdbx_seq_one_letter_code
_entity_poly.pdbx_strand_id
1 'polypeptide(L)'
;KTPEQIANAAIEAAKAGAAIAHIHVREDDGKPSRRLELYKEVVDRIRSSDTDVILNLTTGMGGDISVGEGEDPLEFGPLTDMANVMERISNAVQLLPEICTLDCGTLNFGDSSVITVNTPNDLRKAAKKLKEIGVKPEIEAFDLGNMWFGSQLYKEGLLNDPPMFQLCLGIPWGAPATPLAMQAMIDIMPKEAVWSGFAISK
;
A
#
# COMPACT_ATOMS: atom_id res chain seq x y z
N LYS A 1 1.16 -1.45 -19.10
CA LYS A 1 2.57 -1.88 -18.95
C LYS A 1 2.61 -3.36 -18.63
N THR A 2 3.46 -4.10 -19.30
CA THR A 2 3.64 -5.54 -19.06
C THR A 2 4.48 -5.81 -17.81
N PRO A 3 4.43 -7.02 -17.24
CA PRO A 3 5.30 -7.41 -16.13
C PRO A 3 6.79 -7.21 -16.45
N GLU A 4 7.21 -7.51 -17.68
CA GLU A 4 8.58 -7.27 -18.13
C GLU A 4 8.96 -5.78 -18.09
N GLN A 5 8.09 -4.89 -18.57
CA GLN A 5 8.35 -3.45 -18.53
C GLN A 5 8.43 -2.92 -17.10
N ILE A 6 7.60 -3.46 -16.19
CA ILE A 6 7.60 -3.09 -14.78
C ILE A 6 8.91 -3.56 -14.11
N ALA A 7 9.30 -4.81 -14.35
CA ALA A 7 10.54 -5.37 -13.81
C ALA A 7 11.78 -4.60 -14.32
N ASN A 8 11.85 -4.31 -15.63
CA ASN A 8 12.94 -3.54 -16.21
C ASN A 8 13.04 -2.14 -15.61
N ALA A 9 11.91 -1.45 -15.42
CA ALA A 9 11.91 -0.13 -14.77
C ALA A 9 12.44 -0.18 -13.33
N ALA A 10 12.07 -1.22 -12.55
CA ALA A 10 12.59 -1.43 -11.21
C ALA A 10 14.11 -1.70 -11.20
N ILE A 11 14.58 -2.54 -12.12
CA ILE A 11 16.01 -2.87 -12.28
C ILE A 11 16.81 -1.62 -12.69
N GLU A 12 16.30 -0.82 -13.61
CA GLU A 12 16.93 0.43 -14.03
C GLU A 12 16.99 1.44 -12.88
N ALA A 13 15.90 1.57 -12.11
CA ALA A 13 15.88 2.42 -10.93
C ALA A 13 16.89 1.96 -9.87
N ALA A 14 17.00 0.65 -9.63
CA ALA A 14 17.99 0.07 -8.73
C ALA A 14 19.43 0.39 -9.17
N LYS A 15 19.74 0.24 -10.45
CA LYS A 15 21.05 0.60 -11.02
C LYS A 15 21.36 2.10 -10.89
N ALA A 16 20.32 2.93 -10.86
CA ALA A 16 20.44 4.37 -10.61
C ALA A 16 20.53 4.73 -9.12
N GLY A 17 20.46 3.75 -8.20
CA GLY A 17 20.62 3.93 -6.76
C GLY A 17 19.34 3.83 -5.93
N ALA A 18 18.21 3.40 -6.52
CA ALA A 18 17.01 3.15 -5.72
C ALA A 18 17.21 1.93 -4.81
N ALA A 19 16.95 2.10 -3.51
CA ALA A 19 17.05 1.03 -2.52
C ALA A 19 15.82 0.13 -2.49
N ILE A 20 14.63 0.68 -2.80
CA ILE A 20 13.34 0.00 -2.73
C ILE A 20 12.59 0.23 -4.05
N ALA A 21 11.98 -0.82 -4.58
CA ALA A 21 11.06 -0.76 -5.71
C ALA A 21 9.66 -1.11 -5.24
N HIS A 22 8.76 -0.14 -5.28
CA HIS A 22 7.34 -0.34 -4.99
C HIS A 22 6.59 -0.74 -6.26
N ILE A 23 5.92 -1.89 -6.22
CA ILE A 23 5.40 -2.58 -7.40
C ILE A 23 3.87 -2.65 -7.40
N HIS A 24 3.30 -2.13 -8.48
CA HIS A 24 1.92 -2.38 -8.90
C HIS A 24 1.92 -3.07 -10.27
N VAL A 25 1.21 -4.19 -10.39
CA VAL A 25 1.01 -4.84 -11.68
C VAL A 25 -0.28 -4.37 -12.35
N ARG A 26 -0.37 -4.57 -13.66
CA ARG A 26 -1.47 -4.09 -14.48
C ARG A 26 -2.00 -5.20 -15.37
N GLU A 27 -3.31 -5.17 -15.63
CA GLU A 27 -3.94 -5.93 -16.69
C GLU A 27 -3.54 -5.38 -18.07
N ASP A 28 -3.84 -6.12 -19.13
CA ASP A 28 -3.50 -5.73 -20.50
C ASP A 28 -4.18 -4.41 -20.94
N ASP A 29 -5.34 -4.11 -20.36
CA ASP A 29 -6.07 -2.85 -20.56
C ASP A 29 -5.52 -1.68 -19.72
N GLY A 30 -4.49 -1.93 -18.91
CA GLY A 30 -3.83 -0.94 -18.06
C GLY A 30 -4.44 -0.76 -16.67
N LYS A 31 -5.54 -1.45 -16.36
CA LYS A 31 -6.14 -1.38 -15.02
C LYS A 31 -5.25 -2.03 -13.97
N PRO A 32 -5.35 -1.60 -12.71
CA PRO A 32 -4.69 -2.28 -11.60
C PRO A 32 -5.12 -3.75 -11.50
N SER A 33 -4.19 -4.62 -11.10
CA SER A 33 -4.45 -6.06 -10.99
C SER A 33 -3.99 -6.63 -9.66
N ARG A 34 -4.70 -7.66 -9.18
CA ARG A 34 -4.30 -8.50 -8.05
C ARG A 34 -3.80 -9.88 -8.48
N ARG A 35 -3.73 -10.14 -9.79
CA ARG A 35 -3.34 -11.46 -10.31
C ARG A 35 -1.93 -11.83 -9.87
N LEU A 36 -1.85 -12.94 -9.14
CA LEU A 36 -0.61 -13.43 -8.56
C LEU A 36 0.47 -13.74 -9.61
N GLU A 37 0.07 -14.30 -10.75
CA GLU A 37 0.98 -14.64 -11.83
C GLU A 37 1.72 -13.42 -12.40
N LEU A 38 1.06 -12.25 -12.45
CA LEU A 38 1.69 -11.01 -12.90
C LEU A 38 2.72 -10.51 -11.88
N TYR A 39 2.40 -10.56 -10.59
CA TYR A 39 3.36 -10.25 -9.53
C TYR A 39 4.54 -11.22 -9.54
N LYS A 40 4.26 -12.53 -9.67
CA LYS A 40 5.29 -13.55 -9.70
C LYS A 40 6.28 -13.31 -10.85
N GLU A 41 5.81 -13.00 -12.04
CA GLU A 41 6.67 -12.71 -13.18
C GLU A 41 7.57 -11.50 -12.91
N VAL A 42 7.03 -10.41 -12.36
CA VAL A 42 7.83 -9.22 -12.01
C VAL A 42 8.88 -9.57 -10.95
N VAL A 43 8.49 -10.26 -9.88
CA VAL A 43 9.39 -10.67 -8.80
C VAL A 43 10.50 -11.57 -9.31
N ASP A 44 10.15 -12.60 -10.10
CA ASP A 44 11.14 -13.55 -10.66
C ASP A 44 12.16 -12.83 -11.54
N ARG A 45 11.73 -11.89 -12.38
CA ARG A 45 12.62 -11.09 -13.26
C ARG A 45 13.57 -10.23 -12.45
N ILE A 46 13.09 -9.52 -11.43
CA ILE A 46 13.91 -8.67 -10.57
C ILE A 46 14.90 -9.52 -9.77
N ARG A 47 14.44 -10.60 -9.14
CA ARG A 47 15.29 -11.52 -8.36
C ARG A 47 16.35 -12.24 -9.19
N SER A 48 16.11 -12.41 -10.48
CA SER A 48 17.09 -13.01 -11.42
C SER A 48 18.09 -12.00 -11.97
N SER A 49 17.95 -10.72 -11.63
CA SER A 49 18.88 -9.67 -12.03
C SER A 49 20.05 -9.52 -11.04
N ASP A 50 21.08 -8.77 -11.43
CA ASP A 50 22.24 -8.48 -10.59
C ASP A 50 22.00 -7.35 -9.56
N THR A 51 20.74 -7.00 -9.31
CA THR A 51 20.39 -5.95 -8.33
C THR A 51 19.96 -6.54 -7.00
N ASP A 52 20.25 -5.83 -5.92
CA ASP A 52 19.86 -6.15 -4.55
C ASP A 52 18.70 -5.29 -4.06
N VAL A 53 17.91 -4.73 -4.99
CA VAL A 53 16.78 -3.86 -4.67
C VAL A 53 15.75 -4.58 -3.79
N ILE A 54 15.33 -3.90 -2.74
CA ILE A 54 14.26 -4.37 -1.85
C ILE A 54 12.93 -4.31 -2.59
N LEU A 55 12.19 -5.41 -2.58
CA LEU A 55 10.86 -5.46 -3.19
C LEU A 55 9.79 -5.05 -2.17
N ASN A 56 8.97 -4.07 -2.57
CA ASN A 56 7.79 -3.62 -1.87
C ASN A 56 6.56 -3.88 -2.73
N LEU A 57 5.76 -4.88 -2.41
CA LEU A 57 4.55 -5.20 -3.18
C LEU A 57 3.34 -4.49 -2.59
N THR A 58 2.55 -3.84 -3.44
CA THR A 58 1.30 -3.23 -2.97
C THR A 58 0.30 -4.30 -2.50
N THR A 59 -0.40 -4.05 -1.42
CA THR A 59 -1.59 -4.79 -0.97
C THR A 59 -2.83 -3.89 -0.85
N GLY A 60 -2.74 -2.65 -1.34
CA GLY A 60 -3.83 -1.67 -1.29
C GLY A 60 -5.02 -2.01 -2.18
N MET A 61 -4.82 -2.85 -3.20
CA MET A 61 -5.88 -3.21 -4.14
C MET A 61 -6.97 -4.07 -3.51
N GLY A 62 -8.22 -3.89 -3.97
CA GLY A 62 -9.37 -4.68 -3.49
C GLY A 62 -10.02 -4.12 -2.22
N GLY A 63 -9.90 -2.83 -2.00
CA GLY A 63 -10.56 -2.13 -0.91
C GLY A 63 -11.59 -1.09 -1.37
N ASP A 64 -11.87 -0.99 -2.66
CA ASP A 64 -12.63 0.12 -3.20
C ASP A 64 -14.13 -0.18 -3.28
N ILE A 65 -14.92 0.75 -2.74
CA ILE A 65 -16.37 0.82 -2.94
C ILE A 65 -16.67 2.08 -3.75
N SER A 66 -17.31 1.93 -4.89
CA SER A 66 -17.92 3.03 -5.62
C SER A 66 -19.37 3.12 -5.20
N VAL A 67 -19.76 4.21 -4.56
CA VAL A 67 -21.16 4.46 -4.21
C VAL A 67 -21.92 4.81 -5.47
N GLY A 68 -23.07 4.15 -5.70
CA GLY A 68 -23.92 4.44 -6.84
C GLY A 68 -24.61 5.79 -6.74
N GLU A 69 -25.03 6.33 -7.88
CA GLU A 69 -25.74 7.61 -7.98
C GLU A 69 -27.27 7.45 -7.80
N GLY A 70 -27.76 6.22 -7.60
CA GLY A 70 -29.18 5.92 -7.39
C GLY A 70 -29.68 6.32 -5.99
N GLU A 71 -30.99 6.16 -5.80
CA GLU A 71 -31.63 6.44 -4.49
C GLU A 71 -31.31 5.39 -3.42
N ASP A 72 -30.86 4.18 -3.82
CA ASP A 72 -30.44 3.13 -2.89
C ASP A 72 -28.95 3.30 -2.54
N PRO A 73 -28.62 3.65 -1.27
CA PRO A 73 -27.22 3.81 -0.85
C PRO A 73 -26.44 2.49 -0.82
N LEU A 74 -27.11 1.34 -0.93
CA LEU A 74 -26.47 0.02 -1.00
C LEU A 74 -26.25 -0.45 -2.45
N GLU A 75 -26.69 0.29 -3.44
CA GLU A 75 -26.37 0.04 -4.83
C GLU A 75 -24.95 0.54 -5.12
N PHE A 76 -24.03 -0.42 -5.34
CA PHE A 76 -22.63 -0.08 -5.60
C PHE A 76 -22.38 0.15 -7.08
N GLY A 77 -21.57 1.17 -7.36
CA GLY A 77 -21.17 1.53 -8.72
C GLY A 77 -20.15 0.54 -9.34
N PRO A 78 -19.88 0.69 -10.64
CA PRO A 78 -19.08 -0.26 -11.42
C PRO A 78 -17.58 -0.27 -11.09
N LEU A 79 -17.10 0.69 -10.30
CA LEU A 79 -15.72 0.73 -9.84
C LEU A 79 -15.50 0.00 -8.50
N THR A 80 -16.55 -0.63 -7.96
CA THR A 80 -16.42 -1.40 -6.72
C THR A 80 -15.56 -2.63 -6.96
N ASP A 81 -14.49 -2.72 -6.15
CA ASP A 81 -13.55 -3.84 -6.14
C ASP A 81 -13.23 -4.20 -4.68
N MET A 82 -14.14 -4.96 -4.05
CA MET A 82 -13.99 -5.38 -2.66
C MET A 82 -13.60 -6.85 -2.57
N ALA A 83 -12.46 -7.11 -1.96
CA ALA A 83 -11.98 -8.44 -1.62
C ALA A 83 -11.75 -8.56 -0.12
N ASN A 84 -11.77 -9.78 0.41
CA ASN A 84 -11.40 -10.00 1.80
C ASN A 84 -9.89 -9.72 1.99
N VAL A 85 -9.51 -9.36 3.21
CA VAL A 85 -8.14 -8.91 3.51
C VAL A 85 -7.07 -9.98 3.21
N MET A 86 -7.40 -11.27 3.36
CA MET A 86 -6.44 -12.35 3.09
C MET A 86 -6.18 -12.53 1.59
N GLU A 87 -7.19 -12.27 0.76
CA GLU A 87 -7.02 -12.19 -0.69
C GLU A 87 -6.18 -10.98 -1.09
N ARG A 88 -6.44 -9.83 -0.49
CA ARG A 88 -5.69 -8.59 -0.76
C ARG A 88 -4.20 -8.73 -0.51
N ILE A 89 -3.80 -9.43 0.57
CA ILE A 89 -2.38 -9.66 0.91
C ILE A 89 -1.79 -10.93 0.29
N SER A 90 -2.52 -11.63 -0.59
CA SER A 90 -2.11 -12.96 -1.09
C SER A 90 -0.79 -12.93 -1.85
N ASN A 91 -0.48 -11.87 -2.58
CA ASN A 91 0.79 -11.69 -3.26
C ASN A 91 1.96 -11.63 -2.26
N ALA A 92 1.82 -10.89 -1.17
CA ALA A 92 2.84 -10.83 -0.11
C ALA A 92 2.99 -12.19 0.61
N VAL A 93 1.88 -12.90 0.87
CA VAL A 93 1.90 -14.22 1.51
C VAL A 93 2.59 -15.28 0.64
N GLN A 94 2.41 -15.23 -0.67
CA GLN A 94 2.92 -16.26 -1.58
C GLN A 94 4.32 -15.95 -2.14
N LEU A 95 4.65 -14.67 -2.33
CA LEU A 95 5.92 -14.27 -2.95
C LEU A 95 6.97 -13.81 -1.94
N LEU A 96 6.59 -13.60 -0.69
CA LEU A 96 7.46 -13.25 0.43
C LEU A 96 8.45 -12.11 0.09
N PRO A 97 7.97 -10.93 -0.32
CA PRO A 97 8.84 -9.78 -0.51
C PRO A 97 9.41 -9.33 0.85
N GLU A 98 10.43 -8.49 0.84
CA GLU A 98 10.94 -7.89 2.07
C GLU A 98 9.91 -6.97 2.71
N ILE A 99 9.17 -6.21 1.88
CA ILE A 99 8.19 -5.21 2.29
C ILE A 99 6.90 -5.40 1.49
N CYS A 100 5.77 -5.11 2.11
CA CYS A 100 4.53 -4.86 1.38
C CYS A 100 3.82 -3.65 1.98
N THR A 101 3.03 -2.92 1.20
CA THR A 101 2.25 -1.82 1.76
C THR A 101 1.06 -2.30 2.56
N LEU A 102 0.65 -1.52 3.54
CA LEU A 102 -0.58 -1.70 4.29
C LEU A 102 -1.24 -0.32 4.48
N ASP A 103 -2.23 -0.03 3.65
CA ASP A 103 -2.96 1.24 3.67
C ASP A 103 -3.76 1.32 4.97
N CYS A 104 -3.36 2.21 5.86
CA CYS A 104 -3.79 2.16 7.25
C CYS A 104 -4.97 3.09 7.52
N GLY A 105 -6.11 2.73 6.96
CA GLY A 105 -7.40 3.39 7.23
C GLY A 105 -8.28 3.57 6.01
N THR A 106 -9.54 3.84 6.28
CA THR A 106 -10.56 4.13 5.27
C THR A 106 -10.53 5.60 4.91
N LEU A 107 -10.58 5.92 3.62
CA LEU A 107 -10.57 7.29 3.13
C LEU A 107 -11.37 7.44 1.83
N ASN A 108 -11.81 8.67 1.54
CA ASN A 108 -12.24 9.02 0.20
C ASN A 108 -11.03 9.00 -0.73
N PHE A 109 -11.14 8.35 -1.88
CA PHE A 109 -10.02 8.24 -2.80
C PHE A 109 -10.25 9.12 -4.05
N GLY A 110 -9.67 10.29 -3.99
CA GLY A 110 -9.83 11.28 -5.06
C GLY A 110 -11.17 12.01 -5.05
N ASP A 111 -11.41 12.79 -6.08
CA ASP A 111 -12.63 13.57 -6.26
C ASP A 111 -13.68 12.76 -7.07
N SER A 112 -14.16 11.68 -6.45
CA SER A 112 -15.07 10.73 -7.07
C SER A 112 -16.01 10.12 -6.03
N SER A 113 -16.85 9.17 -6.45
CA SER A 113 -17.71 8.39 -5.55
C SER A 113 -17.00 7.15 -4.97
N VAL A 114 -15.66 7.08 -5.04
CA VAL A 114 -14.90 5.93 -4.56
C VAL A 114 -14.41 6.15 -3.14
N ILE A 115 -14.63 5.14 -2.31
CA ILE A 115 -14.13 5.06 -0.94
C ILE A 115 -13.23 3.83 -0.85
N THR A 116 -11.98 4.01 -0.41
CA THR A 116 -11.11 2.88 -0.07
C THR A 116 -11.37 2.47 1.37
N VAL A 117 -11.75 1.22 1.57
CA VAL A 117 -12.16 0.68 2.87
C VAL A 117 -11.07 -0.21 3.46
N ASN A 118 -10.59 0.18 4.63
CA ASN A 118 -9.65 -0.59 5.43
C ASN A 118 -10.10 -0.58 6.89
N THR A 119 -10.82 -1.64 7.30
CA THR A 119 -11.34 -1.69 8.67
C THR A 119 -10.23 -2.00 9.68
N PRO A 120 -10.33 -1.49 10.93
CA PRO A 120 -9.35 -1.82 11.98
C PRO A 120 -9.16 -3.31 12.21
N ASN A 121 -10.23 -4.12 12.07
CA ASN A 121 -10.15 -5.57 12.23
C ASN A 121 -9.37 -6.23 11.10
N ASP A 122 -9.57 -5.80 9.85
CA ASP A 122 -8.86 -6.36 8.70
C ASP A 122 -7.39 -5.96 8.71
N LEU A 123 -7.09 -4.72 9.09
CA LEU A 123 -5.72 -4.24 9.25
C LEU A 123 -4.97 -5.03 10.33
N ARG A 124 -5.60 -5.35 11.47
CA ARG A 124 -4.99 -6.22 12.49
C ARG A 124 -4.75 -7.64 11.99
N LYS A 125 -5.69 -8.22 11.23
CA LYS A 125 -5.52 -9.56 10.62
C LYS A 125 -4.36 -9.55 9.63
N ALA A 126 -4.30 -8.55 8.75
CA ALA A 126 -3.21 -8.41 7.77
C ALA A 126 -1.85 -8.25 8.48
N ALA A 127 -1.73 -7.28 9.38
CA ALA A 127 -0.49 -7.01 10.11
C ALA A 127 0.02 -8.24 10.86
N LYS A 128 -0.87 -8.95 11.57
CA LYS A 128 -0.53 -10.20 12.25
C LYS A 128 0.02 -11.24 11.29
N LYS A 129 -0.68 -11.46 10.15
CA LYS A 129 -0.26 -12.45 9.16
C LYS A 129 1.09 -12.10 8.54
N LEU A 130 1.29 -10.85 8.16
CA LEU A 130 2.54 -10.38 7.57
C LEU A 130 3.71 -10.54 8.55
N LYS A 131 3.51 -10.19 9.82
CA LYS A 131 4.51 -10.40 10.87
C LYS A 131 4.85 -11.89 11.05
N GLU A 132 3.86 -12.79 11.06
CA GLU A 132 4.05 -14.24 11.18
C GLU A 132 4.91 -14.82 10.06
N ILE A 133 4.79 -14.29 8.84
CA ILE A 133 5.56 -14.78 7.68
C ILE A 133 6.87 -14.02 7.45
N GLY A 134 7.19 -13.03 8.28
CA GLY A 134 8.42 -12.25 8.19
C GLY A 134 8.45 -11.16 7.12
N VAL A 135 7.32 -10.83 6.50
CA VAL A 135 7.19 -9.70 5.58
C VAL A 135 6.95 -8.42 6.39
N LYS A 136 7.74 -7.37 6.14
CA LYS A 136 7.59 -6.09 6.85
C LYS A 136 6.47 -5.25 6.22
N PRO A 137 5.39 -4.93 6.94
CA PRO A 137 4.42 -3.97 6.42
C PRO A 137 4.99 -2.55 6.46
N GLU A 138 4.91 -1.86 5.34
CA GLU A 138 5.05 -0.42 5.25
C GLU A 138 3.67 0.20 5.44
N ILE A 139 3.48 0.91 6.55
CA ILE A 139 2.22 1.56 6.87
C ILE A 139 2.06 2.80 5.99
N GLU A 140 1.17 2.74 5.03
CA GLU A 140 0.80 3.91 4.25
C GLU A 140 -0.25 4.72 5.01
N ALA A 141 0.11 5.96 5.38
CA ALA A 141 -0.74 6.87 6.10
C ALA A 141 -1.09 8.08 5.23
N PHE A 142 -2.37 8.23 4.93
CA PHE A 142 -2.90 9.28 4.08
C PHE A 142 -3.43 10.48 4.87
N ASP A 143 -3.59 10.32 6.19
CA ASP A 143 -4.02 11.36 7.11
C ASP A 143 -3.58 11.06 8.56
N LEU A 144 -3.94 11.93 9.49
CA LEU A 144 -3.61 11.78 10.92
C LEU A 144 -4.28 10.57 11.58
N GLY A 145 -5.49 10.20 11.18
CA GLY A 145 -6.20 9.03 11.69
C GLY A 145 -5.51 7.74 11.28
N ASN A 146 -5.06 7.68 10.02
CA ASN A 146 -4.27 6.56 9.49
C ASN A 146 -2.94 6.43 10.25
N MET A 147 -2.22 7.53 10.44
CA MET A 147 -0.97 7.55 11.21
C MET A 147 -1.18 7.10 12.65
N TRP A 148 -2.23 7.59 13.29
CA TRP A 148 -2.57 7.19 14.66
C TRP A 148 -2.88 5.70 14.75
N PHE A 149 -3.67 5.17 13.82
CA PHE A 149 -3.99 3.74 13.84
C PHE A 149 -2.76 2.87 13.51
N GLY A 150 -1.91 3.26 12.57
CA GLY A 150 -0.63 2.59 12.31
C GLY A 150 0.26 2.54 13.56
N SER A 151 0.34 3.65 14.30
CA SER A 151 1.04 3.72 15.59
C SER A 151 0.39 2.82 16.64
N GLN A 152 -0.94 2.65 16.61
CA GLN A 152 -1.64 1.72 17.49
C GLN A 152 -1.32 0.26 17.14
N LEU A 153 -1.24 -0.12 15.86
CA LEU A 153 -0.80 -1.47 15.45
C LEU A 153 0.60 -1.80 15.98
N TYR A 154 1.50 -0.83 16.00
CA TYR A 154 2.83 -1.01 16.59
C TYR A 154 2.76 -1.24 18.10
N LYS A 155 1.99 -0.42 18.84
CA LYS A 155 1.78 -0.57 20.29
C LYS A 155 1.14 -1.93 20.66
N GLU A 156 0.29 -2.47 19.80
CA GLU A 156 -0.29 -3.81 19.93
C GLU A 156 0.70 -4.94 19.63
N GLY A 157 1.92 -4.61 19.22
CA GLY A 157 2.95 -5.59 18.88
C GLY A 157 2.71 -6.31 17.55
N LEU A 158 1.89 -5.75 16.66
CA LEU A 158 1.52 -6.37 15.39
C LEU A 158 2.46 -6.01 14.24
N LEU A 159 3.36 -5.04 14.42
CA LEU A 159 4.35 -4.67 13.43
C LEU A 159 5.74 -5.20 13.78
N ASN A 160 6.61 -5.31 12.78
CA ASN A 160 8.02 -5.65 12.94
C ASN A 160 8.76 -4.42 13.50
N ASP A 161 9.83 -4.66 14.26
CA ASP A 161 10.67 -3.63 14.83
C ASP A 161 11.94 -3.39 13.98
N PRO A 162 12.35 -2.15 13.69
CA PRO A 162 11.56 -0.91 13.80
C PRO A 162 10.36 -0.89 12.85
N PRO A 163 9.24 -0.23 13.21
CA PRO A 163 8.10 -0.14 12.30
C PRO A 163 8.43 0.77 11.12
N MET A 164 7.81 0.51 9.97
CA MET A 164 8.04 1.29 8.75
C MET A 164 6.76 2.04 8.35
N PHE A 165 6.92 3.33 8.03
CA PHE A 165 5.81 4.20 7.65
C PHE A 165 6.12 4.93 6.34
N GLN A 166 5.08 5.17 5.56
CA GLN A 166 5.11 6.07 4.42
C GLN A 166 4.05 7.15 4.57
N LEU A 167 4.47 8.41 4.54
CA LEU A 167 3.59 9.56 4.58
C LEU A 167 3.11 9.85 3.16
N CYS A 168 1.83 9.61 2.90
CA CYS A 168 1.21 9.77 1.58
C CYS A 168 0.41 11.08 1.55
N LEU A 169 1.07 12.17 1.14
CA LEU A 169 0.50 13.51 1.18
C LEU A 169 -0.09 13.92 -0.17
N GLY A 170 -1.11 14.77 -0.12
CA GLY A 170 -1.69 15.40 -1.32
C GLY A 170 -2.69 14.55 -2.09
N ILE A 171 -3.05 13.38 -1.59
CA ILE A 171 -4.23 12.66 -2.10
C ILE A 171 -5.45 13.52 -1.73
N PRO A 172 -6.35 13.85 -2.69
CA PRO A 172 -7.55 14.63 -2.39
C PRO A 172 -8.32 14.03 -1.21
N TRP A 173 -8.64 14.90 -0.24
CA TRP A 173 -9.38 14.61 1.00
C TRP A 173 -8.60 13.82 2.06
N GLY A 174 -7.35 13.45 1.78
CA GLY A 174 -6.37 13.05 2.78
C GLY A 174 -5.60 14.27 3.33
N ALA A 175 -4.44 14.03 3.96
CA ALA A 175 -3.58 15.09 4.45
C ALA A 175 -3.00 15.92 3.27
N PRO A 176 -3.12 17.27 3.32
CA PRO A 176 -2.57 18.10 2.25
C PRO A 176 -1.04 18.02 2.18
N ALA A 177 -0.48 18.23 0.99
CA ALA A 177 0.97 18.23 0.77
C ALA A 177 1.62 19.52 1.31
N THR A 178 1.61 19.68 2.63
CA THR A 178 2.19 20.84 3.32
C THR A 178 3.16 20.42 4.41
N PRO A 179 4.19 21.24 4.72
CA PRO A 179 5.09 20.96 5.83
C PRO A 179 4.37 20.78 7.18
N LEU A 180 3.29 21.54 7.40
CA LEU A 180 2.51 21.44 8.64
C LEU A 180 1.80 20.09 8.79
N ALA A 181 1.17 19.60 7.72
CA ALA A 181 0.53 18.28 7.72
C ALA A 181 1.56 17.16 7.93
N MET A 182 2.69 17.24 7.22
CA MET A 182 3.79 16.30 7.39
C MET A 182 4.30 16.28 8.84
N GLN A 183 4.55 17.44 9.42
CA GLN A 183 5.03 17.54 10.81
C GLN A 183 4.05 16.95 11.81
N ALA A 184 2.74 17.22 11.62
CA ALA A 184 1.71 16.66 12.50
C ALA A 184 1.65 15.13 12.43
N MET A 185 1.90 14.53 11.26
CA MET A 185 1.99 13.06 11.11
C MET A 185 3.25 12.51 11.79
N ILE A 186 4.39 13.18 11.65
CA ILE A 186 5.66 12.80 12.30
C ILE A 186 5.51 12.84 13.84
N ASP A 187 4.82 13.82 14.39
CA ASP A 187 4.62 13.97 15.84
C ASP A 187 3.81 12.81 16.46
N ILE A 188 2.98 12.13 15.67
CA ILE A 188 2.18 10.97 16.10
C ILE A 188 2.93 9.66 15.91
N MET A 189 3.88 9.62 14.96
CA MET A 189 4.62 8.42 14.61
C MET A 189 5.49 7.91 15.77
N PRO A 190 5.67 6.58 15.92
CA PRO A 190 6.62 6.03 16.87
C PRO A 190 8.03 6.57 16.61
N LYS A 191 8.76 6.88 17.68
CA LYS A 191 10.12 7.48 17.57
C LYS A 191 11.13 6.53 16.94
N GLU A 192 10.92 5.24 17.08
CA GLU A 192 11.76 4.17 16.54
C GLU A 192 11.52 3.93 15.05
N ALA A 193 10.47 4.52 14.49
CA ALA A 193 10.04 4.27 13.12
C ALA A 193 11.10 4.71 12.10
N VAL A 194 11.30 3.88 11.10
CA VAL A 194 11.88 4.32 9.83
C VAL A 194 10.75 4.79 8.92
N TRP A 195 10.98 5.86 8.19
CA TRP A 195 9.91 6.41 7.38
C TRP A 195 10.40 7.05 6.09
N SER A 196 9.51 7.09 5.14
CA SER A 196 9.63 7.83 3.90
C SER A 196 8.38 8.67 3.68
N GLY A 197 8.38 9.50 2.65
CA GLY A 197 7.21 10.28 2.31
C GLY A 197 7.23 10.72 0.87
N PHE A 198 6.05 10.83 0.30
CA PHE A 198 5.86 11.44 -1.01
C PHE A 198 4.67 12.41 -0.97
N ALA A 199 4.62 13.28 -1.95
CA ALA A 199 3.49 14.16 -2.17
C ALA A 199 3.00 14.03 -3.59
N ILE A 200 1.72 13.75 -3.76
CA ILE A 200 1.05 13.90 -5.05
C ILE A 200 0.62 15.35 -5.14
N SER A 201 1.38 16.12 -5.91
CA SER A 201 1.12 17.54 -6.07
C SER A 201 0.36 17.87 -7.35
N LYS A 202 -0.48 18.86 -7.27
CA LYS A 202 -0.82 19.70 -8.42
C LYS A 202 -0.16 21.07 -8.26
#